data_8c4080e8a687a350a233a792dcb46d7e
#
_entry.id   8c4080e8a687a350a233a792dcb46d7e
#
_cell.length_a   1.000
_cell.length_b   1.000
_cell.length_c   1.000
_cell.angle_alpha   90.00
_cell.angle_beta   90.00
_cell.angle_gamma   90.00
#
_symmetry.space_group_name_H-M   'P 1'
#
loop_
_entity.id
_entity.type
_entity.pdbx_description
1 polymer ?
#
loop_
_entity_poly.entity_id
_entity_poly.type
_entity_poly.pdbx_seq_one_letter_code
_entity_poly.pdbx_strand_id
1 'polypeptide(L)'
;MLQIEKDKAKNKKLSRRANRDINLRLRFKVLQRDNFKCRICGISPAIDPTVILHVDHVFPWVKGGETEIENLQSLCSKCNLG
;
A
#
# COMPACT_ATOMS: atom_id res chain seq x y z
N MET A 1 3.67 24.25 -24.53
CA MET A 1 2.46 24.02 -23.74
C MET A 1 2.17 22.54 -23.52
N LEU A 2 2.03 21.85 -24.63
CA LEU A 2 1.76 20.42 -24.54
C LEU A 2 2.87 19.66 -23.86
N GLN A 3 4.11 20.09 -24.07
CA GLN A 3 5.23 19.45 -23.42
C GLN A 3 5.16 19.58 -21.90
N ILE A 4 4.70 20.74 -21.43
CA ILE A 4 4.61 20.96 -20.01
C ILE A 4 3.66 19.97 -19.36
N GLU A 5 2.56 19.67 -20.01
CA GLU A 5 1.61 18.70 -19.51
C GLU A 5 2.19 17.30 -19.48
N LYS A 6 2.92 16.95 -20.53
CA LYS A 6 3.58 15.66 -20.54
C LYS A 6 4.61 15.54 -19.44
N ASP A 7 5.35 16.63 -19.23
CA ASP A 7 6.34 16.65 -18.17
C ASP A 7 5.69 16.50 -16.81
N LYS A 8 4.54 17.12 -16.61
CA LYS A 8 3.81 16.97 -15.35
C LYS A 8 3.41 15.53 -15.12
N ALA A 9 2.94 14.86 -16.18
CA ALA A 9 2.56 13.46 -16.06
C ALA A 9 3.75 12.60 -15.71
N LYS A 10 4.89 12.86 -16.32
CA LYS A 10 6.11 12.14 -15.99
C LYS A 10 6.53 12.41 -14.57
N ASN A 11 6.50 13.67 -14.17
CA ASN A 11 6.89 14.04 -12.82
C ASN A 11 6.00 13.38 -11.79
N LYS A 12 4.72 13.32 -12.05
CA LYS A 12 3.78 12.67 -11.16
C LYS A 12 4.12 11.19 -11.00
N LYS A 13 4.44 10.54 -12.10
CA LYS A 13 4.80 9.14 -12.07
C LYS A 13 6.12 8.92 -11.33
N LEU A 14 7.10 9.78 -11.60
CA LEU A 14 8.37 9.73 -10.91
C LEU A 14 8.19 9.98 -9.42
N SER A 15 7.29 10.90 -9.07
CA SER A 15 7.00 11.18 -7.68
C SER A 15 6.50 9.95 -6.95
N ARG A 16 5.58 9.21 -7.57
CA ARG A 16 5.10 7.95 -6.97
C ARG A 16 6.24 6.96 -6.82
N ARG A 17 7.05 6.83 -7.87
CA ARG A 17 8.18 5.90 -7.83
C ARG A 17 9.20 6.29 -6.75
N ALA A 18 9.36 7.58 -6.52
CA ALA A 18 10.28 8.08 -5.52
C ALA A 18 9.73 7.98 -4.10
N ASN A 19 8.43 7.77 -3.97
CA ASN A 19 7.78 7.77 -2.67
C ASN A 19 7.39 6.34 -2.28
N ARG A 20 8.30 5.69 -1.57
CA ARG A 20 8.06 4.37 -1.05
C ARG A 20 7.07 4.38 0.11
N ASP A 21 7.03 5.47 0.84
CA ASP A 21 6.21 5.57 2.04
C ASP A 21 4.74 5.61 1.69
N ILE A 22 3.95 4.95 2.52
CA ILE A 22 2.51 4.88 2.34
C ILE A 22 1.89 5.90 3.29
N ASN A 23 1.28 6.96 2.73
CA ASN A 23 0.68 7.98 3.58
C ASN A 23 -0.59 7.45 4.27
N LEU A 24 -1.03 8.17 5.30
CA LEU A 24 -2.14 7.70 6.13
C LEU A 24 -3.44 7.52 5.36
N ARG A 25 -3.72 8.40 4.41
CA ARG A 25 -4.93 8.31 3.61
C ARG A 25 -4.95 7.05 2.76
N LEU A 26 -3.85 6.78 2.09
CA LEU A 26 -3.74 5.59 1.25
C LEU A 26 -3.78 4.33 2.11
N ARG A 27 -3.09 4.36 3.24
CA ARG A 27 -3.10 3.25 4.19
C ARG A 27 -4.51 2.93 4.65
N PHE A 28 -5.28 3.96 5.01
CA PHE A 28 -6.64 3.77 5.44
C PHE A 28 -7.51 3.17 4.33
N LYS A 29 -7.31 3.63 3.09
CA LYS A 29 -8.06 3.10 1.96
C LYS A 29 -7.79 1.62 1.73
N VAL A 30 -6.55 1.22 1.88
CA VAL A 30 -6.18 -0.19 1.74
C VAL A 30 -6.83 -1.02 2.84
N LEU A 31 -6.72 -0.57 4.08
CA LEU A 31 -7.33 -1.26 5.21
C LEU A 31 -8.85 -1.37 5.03
N GLN A 32 -9.49 -0.30 4.59
CA GLN A 32 -10.92 -0.27 4.38
C GLN A 32 -11.33 -1.25 3.27
N ARG A 33 -10.58 -1.25 2.16
CA ARG A 33 -10.84 -2.19 1.07
C ARG A 33 -10.75 -3.63 1.55
N ASP A 34 -9.80 -3.91 2.43
CA ASP A 34 -9.56 -5.27 2.93
C ASP A 34 -10.38 -5.59 4.18
N ASN A 35 -11.34 -4.72 4.52
CA ASN A 35 -12.24 -4.91 5.67
C ASN A 35 -11.51 -5.04 6.98
N PHE A 36 -10.36 -4.36 7.10
CA PHE A 36 -9.54 -4.38 8.31
C PHE A 36 -9.18 -5.80 8.74
N LYS A 37 -8.81 -6.60 7.75
CA LYS A 37 -8.40 -8.00 7.95
C LYS A 37 -7.12 -8.26 7.19
N CYS A 38 -6.32 -9.19 7.69
CA CYS A 38 -5.17 -9.69 6.95
C CYS A 38 -5.65 -10.37 5.68
N ARG A 39 -5.10 -10.00 4.54
CA ARG A 39 -5.51 -10.59 3.26
C ARG A 39 -5.10 -12.04 3.10
N ILE A 40 -4.13 -12.49 3.87
CA ILE A 40 -3.63 -13.86 3.75
C ILE A 40 -4.36 -14.78 4.71
N CYS A 41 -4.38 -14.46 6.01
CA CYS A 41 -4.95 -15.35 7.00
C CYS A 41 -6.34 -14.91 7.50
N GLY A 42 -6.76 -13.70 7.18
CA GLY A 42 -8.09 -13.22 7.53
C GLY A 42 -8.28 -12.74 8.96
N ILE A 43 -7.22 -12.75 9.76
CA ILE A 43 -7.35 -12.31 11.15
C ILE A 43 -7.59 -10.80 11.21
N SER A 44 -8.32 -10.37 12.23
CA SER A 44 -8.75 -8.98 12.35
C SER A 44 -8.58 -8.49 13.77
N PRO A 45 -8.19 -7.21 13.96
CA PRO A 45 -8.15 -6.63 15.31
C PRO A 45 -9.49 -6.60 15.99
N ALA A 46 -10.59 -6.66 15.24
CA ALA A 46 -11.93 -6.70 15.82
C ALA A 46 -12.18 -8.01 16.54
N ILE A 47 -11.56 -9.09 16.09
CA ILE A 47 -11.71 -10.40 16.70
C ILE A 47 -10.63 -10.61 17.76
N ASP A 48 -9.42 -10.19 17.46
CA ASP A 48 -8.29 -10.34 18.38
C ASP A 48 -7.60 -8.97 18.53
N PRO A 49 -7.82 -8.28 19.66
CA PRO A 49 -7.26 -6.93 19.85
C PRO A 49 -5.74 -6.85 19.82
N THR A 50 -5.05 -7.98 19.93
CA THR A 50 -3.59 -7.98 19.87
C THR A 50 -3.07 -7.94 18.44
N VAL A 51 -3.93 -8.11 17.46
CA VAL A 51 -3.53 -8.10 16.05
C VAL A 51 -3.23 -6.69 15.61
N ILE A 52 -2.08 -6.53 14.97
CA ILE A 52 -1.69 -5.27 14.33
C ILE A 52 -1.64 -5.53 12.84
N LEU A 53 -2.33 -4.67 12.08
CA LEU A 53 -2.32 -4.75 10.64
C LEU A 53 -1.30 -3.78 10.06
N HIS A 54 -0.57 -4.27 9.10
CA HIS A 54 0.39 -3.48 8.32
C HIS A 54 -0.10 -3.39 6.89
N VAL A 55 0.30 -2.33 6.19
CA VAL A 55 0.02 -2.19 4.77
C VAL A 55 1.35 -2.25 4.05
N ASP A 56 1.49 -3.16 3.11
CA ASP A 56 2.74 -3.37 2.42
C ASP A 56 2.50 -3.60 0.93
N HIS A 57 3.58 -3.52 0.16
CA HIS A 57 3.53 -3.72 -1.29
C HIS A 57 3.35 -5.20 -1.62
N VAL A 58 2.46 -5.50 -2.57
CA VAL A 58 2.28 -6.85 -3.09
C VAL A 58 3.50 -7.21 -3.93
N PHE A 59 3.80 -6.36 -4.92
CA PHE A 59 5.03 -6.49 -5.69
C PHE A 59 6.05 -5.55 -5.04
N PRO A 60 7.22 -6.07 -4.64
CA PRO A 60 8.15 -5.29 -3.82
C PRO A 60 8.60 -3.99 -4.47
N TRP A 61 8.71 -2.95 -3.67
CA TRP A 61 9.21 -1.66 -4.11
C TRP A 61 10.58 -1.78 -4.75
N VAL A 62 11.47 -2.57 -4.14
CA VAL A 62 12.84 -2.74 -4.65
C VAL A 62 12.88 -3.40 -6.02
N LYS A 63 11.81 -4.08 -6.40
CA LYS A 63 11.72 -4.74 -7.70
C LYS A 63 10.87 -3.96 -8.69
N GLY A 64 10.50 -2.73 -8.36
CA GLY A 64 9.75 -1.88 -9.24
C GLY A 64 8.28 -1.71 -8.90
N GLY A 65 7.84 -2.27 -7.78
CA GLY A 65 6.45 -2.11 -7.35
C GLY A 65 6.12 -0.67 -7.01
N GLU A 66 4.94 -0.21 -7.41
CA GLU A 66 4.50 1.15 -7.16
C GLU A 66 3.74 1.24 -5.84
N THR A 67 3.74 2.44 -5.25
CA THR A 67 2.96 2.72 -4.05
C THR A 67 1.59 3.22 -4.50
N GLU A 68 0.71 2.28 -4.80
CA GLU A 68 -0.64 2.57 -5.25
C GLU A 68 -1.57 1.49 -4.71
N ILE A 69 -2.85 1.82 -4.61
CA ILE A 69 -3.81 0.95 -3.93
C ILE A 69 -3.87 -0.45 -4.52
N GLU A 70 -3.70 -0.57 -5.83
CA GLU A 70 -3.73 -1.86 -6.51
C GLU A 70 -2.56 -2.75 -6.13
N ASN A 71 -1.48 -2.15 -5.65
CA ASN A 71 -0.26 -2.88 -5.30
C ASN A 71 -0.01 -2.91 -3.79
N LEU A 72 -1.03 -2.62 -3.00
CA LEU A 72 -0.89 -2.62 -1.54
C LEU A 72 -1.87 -3.60 -0.92
N GLN A 73 -1.49 -4.16 0.20
CA GLN A 73 -2.33 -5.14 0.89
C GLN A 73 -2.18 -5.01 2.40
N SER A 74 -3.24 -5.39 3.10
CA SER A 74 -3.24 -5.42 4.56
C SER A 74 -2.74 -6.78 5.03
N LEU A 75 -1.77 -6.78 5.93
CA LEU A 75 -1.18 -8.01 6.46
C LEU A 75 -1.04 -7.91 7.97
N CYS A 76 -1.33 -9.00 8.68
CA CYS A 76 -0.99 -9.07 10.10
C CYS A 76 0.52 -9.23 10.25
N SER A 77 1.00 -9.01 11.47
CA SER A 77 2.44 -9.06 11.72
C SER A 77 3.07 -10.37 11.29
N LYS A 78 2.40 -11.48 11.54
CA LYS A 78 2.95 -12.80 11.18
C LYS A 78 3.06 -12.97 9.69
N CYS A 79 2.02 -12.60 8.95
CA CYS A 79 2.04 -12.72 7.49
C CYS A 79 3.00 -11.72 6.85
N ASN A 80 3.16 -10.56 7.48
CA ASN A 80 4.06 -9.54 6.97
C ASN A 80 5.52 -9.96 7.11
N LEU A 81 5.85 -10.66 8.17
CA LEU A 81 7.21 -11.14 8.40
C LEU A 81 7.51 -12.42 7.63
N GLY A 82 6.49 -13.20 7.38
CA GLY A 82 6.63 -14.45 6.69
C GLY A 82 6.78 -14.29 5.21
#